data_d023975a19b4dc2526967abfac165abe
#
_entry.id   d023975a19b4dc2526967abfac165abe
#
_cell.length_a   1.000
_cell.length_b   1.000
_cell.length_c   1.000
_cell.angle_alpha   90.00
_cell.angle_beta   90.00
_cell.angle_gamma   90.00
#
_symmetry.space_group_name_H-M   'P 1'
#
loop_
_entity.id
_entity.type
_entity.pdbx_description
1 polymer ?
#
loop_
_entity_poly.entity_id
_entity_poly.type
_entity_poly.pdbx_seq_one_letter_code
_entity_poly.pdbx_strand_id
1 'polypeptide(L)'
;MGIGPSRKVGDRGGAALKASFALSRRAARGALDPNQRIRGGGDLFERFRERFAAAQKEIFFAVYLDGRNRVVREERVSEGTLNAAIVHPREVLGPALRMCAASLVVVHNHPSGDPAPSAEDFAVTRRLAEAGRSLGFRSSIT
;
A
#
# COMPACT_ATOMS: atom_id res chain seq x y z
N MET A 1 -13.00 58.16 1.77
CA MET A 1 -12.31 56.89 1.51
C MET A 1 -12.98 55.80 2.31
N GLY A 2 -13.85 55.04 1.66
CA GLY A 2 -14.62 53.98 2.29
C GLY A 2 -13.86 52.65 2.20
N ILE A 3 -13.57 52.04 3.35
CA ILE A 3 -13.08 50.66 3.43
C ILE A 3 -14.30 49.77 3.29
N GLY A 4 -14.40 49.05 2.16
CA GLY A 4 -15.48 48.14 1.89
C GLY A 4 -15.51 46.94 2.87
N PRO A 5 -16.68 46.36 3.15
CA PRO A 5 -16.82 45.34 4.16
C PRO A 5 -16.11 44.03 3.72
N SER A 6 -15.26 43.51 4.61
CA SER A 6 -14.65 42.19 4.55
C SER A 6 -15.76 41.13 4.37
N ARG A 7 -15.72 40.41 3.25
CA ARG A 7 -16.60 39.29 2.98
C ARG A 7 -16.28 38.17 3.97
N LYS A 8 -17.11 38.00 4.97
CA LYS A 8 -17.07 36.82 5.84
C LYS A 8 -17.30 35.57 4.95
N VAL A 9 -16.30 34.69 4.89
CA VAL A 9 -16.47 33.36 4.31
C VAL A 9 -17.50 32.65 5.18
N GLY A 10 -18.67 32.36 4.60
CA GLY A 10 -19.79 31.77 5.33
C GLY A 10 -19.44 30.41 5.93
N ASP A 11 -20.10 30.04 7.03
CA ASP A 11 -19.92 28.78 7.79
C ASP A 11 -19.91 27.50 6.92
N ARG A 12 -20.57 27.51 5.77
CA ARG A 12 -20.57 26.38 4.81
C ARG A 12 -19.21 26.19 4.13
N GLY A 13 -18.45 27.24 3.87
CA GLY A 13 -17.11 27.17 3.30
C GLY A 13 -16.10 26.60 4.31
N GLY A 14 -16.22 26.98 5.57
CA GLY A 14 -15.38 26.45 6.66
C GLY A 14 -15.60 24.96 6.93
N ALA A 15 -16.85 24.49 6.87
CA ALA A 15 -17.17 23.08 7.03
C ALA A 15 -16.65 22.22 5.86
N ALA A 16 -16.77 22.69 4.62
CA ALA A 16 -16.26 22.00 3.43
C ALA A 16 -14.73 21.91 3.46
N LEU A 17 -14.02 22.97 3.86
CA LEU A 17 -12.57 22.95 4.03
C LEU A 17 -12.13 21.98 5.12
N LYS A 18 -12.79 21.96 6.27
CA LYS A 18 -12.50 21.00 7.36
C LYS A 18 -12.75 19.57 6.95
N ALA A 19 -13.82 19.30 6.19
CA ALA A 19 -14.13 17.98 5.65
C ALA A 19 -13.08 17.52 4.62
N SER A 20 -12.63 18.44 3.73
CA SER A 20 -11.57 18.15 2.75
C SER A 20 -10.23 17.84 3.42
N PHE A 21 -9.87 18.59 4.47
CA PHE A 21 -8.67 18.31 5.27
C PHE A 21 -8.77 16.99 6.04
N ALA A 22 -9.94 16.63 6.57
CA ALA A 22 -10.16 15.38 7.27
C ALA A 22 -10.06 14.18 6.31
N LEU A 23 -10.60 14.29 5.09
CA LEU A 23 -10.51 13.28 4.03
C LEU A 23 -9.07 13.11 3.53
N SER A 24 -8.34 14.21 3.30
CA SER A 24 -6.93 14.17 2.90
C SER A 24 -6.05 13.54 3.99
N ARG A 25 -6.30 13.84 5.26
CA ARG A 25 -5.58 13.21 6.39
C ARG A 25 -5.93 11.74 6.55
N ARG A 26 -7.16 11.31 6.24
CA ARG A 26 -7.56 9.90 6.23
C ARG A 26 -6.90 9.15 5.07
N ALA A 27 -6.88 9.73 3.88
CA ALA A 27 -6.18 9.17 2.72
C ALA A 27 -4.66 9.09 2.97
N ALA A 28 -4.07 10.12 3.57
CA ALA A 28 -2.65 10.14 3.94
C ALA A 28 -2.31 9.17 5.08
N ARG A 29 -3.23 8.91 6.03
CA ARG A 29 -3.03 7.92 7.10
C ARG A 29 -3.07 6.48 6.61
N GLY A 30 -3.64 6.23 5.43
CA GLY A 30 -3.68 4.91 4.81
C GLY A 30 -2.40 4.53 4.06
N ALA A 31 -1.60 5.50 3.59
CA ALA A 31 -0.34 5.23 2.91
C ALA A 31 0.81 5.09 3.91
N LEU A 32 1.78 4.23 3.59
CA LEU A 32 3.03 4.18 4.34
C LEU A 32 3.77 5.51 4.17
N ASP A 33 4.29 6.04 5.28
CA ASP A 33 5.10 7.25 5.24
C ASP A 33 6.36 6.97 4.40
N PRO A 34 6.60 7.74 3.33
CA PRO A 34 7.85 7.64 2.60
C PRO A 34 9.03 7.80 3.56
N ASN A 35 10.02 6.90 3.47
CA ASN A 35 11.15 6.76 4.38
C ASN A 35 10.87 6.06 5.73
N GLN A 36 9.64 5.65 6.03
CA GLN A 36 9.40 4.81 7.20
C GLN A 36 10.22 3.52 7.10
N ARG A 37 10.95 3.20 8.16
CA ARG A 37 11.72 1.95 8.24
C ARG A 37 10.82 0.80 8.65
N ILE A 38 10.86 -0.28 7.90
CA ILE A 38 10.17 -1.54 8.20
C ILE A 38 11.15 -2.46 8.91
N ARG A 39 10.83 -2.85 10.13
CA ARG A 39 11.65 -3.72 10.99
C ARG A 39 11.24 -5.18 10.87
N GLY A 40 9.99 -5.42 10.47
CA GLY A 40 9.42 -6.75 10.33
C GLY A 40 7.95 -6.72 9.92
N GLY A 41 7.36 -7.90 9.78
CA GLY A 41 5.96 -8.05 9.37
C GLY A 41 4.95 -7.35 10.29
N GLY A 42 5.26 -7.24 11.58
CA GLY A 42 4.42 -6.52 12.54
C GLY A 42 4.17 -5.05 12.18
N ASP A 43 5.19 -4.35 11.69
CA ASP A 43 5.05 -2.93 11.28
C ASP A 43 4.09 -2.79 10.10
N LEU A 44 4.14 -3.74 9.16
CA LEU A 44 3.23 -3.79 8.01
C LEU A 44 1.83 -4.21 8.44
N PHE A 45 1.71 -5.23 9.29
CA PHE A 45 0.42 -5.71 9.80
C PHE A 45 -0.38 -4.58 10.46
N GLU A 46 0.23 -3.82 11.37
CA GLU A 46 -0.43 -2.71 12.06
C GLU A 46 -0.89 -1.62 11.06
N ARG A 47 -0.10 -1.35 10.04
CA ARG A 47 -0.41 -0.35 9.01
C ARG A 47 -1.53 -0.79 8.07
N PHE A 48 -1.53 -2.05 7.67
CA PHE A 48 -2.50 -2.55 6.71
C PHE A 48 -3.80 -3.01 7.38
N ARG A 49 -3.79 -3.34 8.67
CA ARG A 49 -4.96 -3.82 9.43
C ARG A 49 -6.18 -2.90 9.28
N GLU A 50 -6.01 -1.60 9.48
CA GLU A 50 -7.12 -0.64 9.34
C GLU A 50 -7.62 -0.54 7.89
N ARG A 51 -6.71 -0.65 6.92
CA ARG A 51 -7.06 -0.59 5.50
C ARG A 51 -7.82 -1.83 5.05
N PHE A 52 -7.42 -2.98 5.55
CA PHE A 52 -8.04 -4.26 5.23
C PHE A 52 -9.35 -4.51 6.01
N ALA A 53 -9.51 -3.92 7.20
CA ALA A 53 -10.72 -4.07 8.00
C ALA A 53 -12.00 -3.62 7.27
N ALA A 54 -11.89 -2.63 6.38
CA ALA A 54 -13.00 -2.15 5.56
C ALA A 54 -13.09 -2.81 4.18
N ALA A 55 -12.15 -3.68 3.83
CA ALA A 55 -12.08 -4.27 2.51
C ALA A 55 -13.04 -5.46 2.37
N GLN A 56 -13.94 -5.39 1.40
CA GLN A 56 -14.88 -6.47 1.06
C GLN A 56 -14.30 -7.47 0.03
N LYS A 57 -13.17 -7.12 -0.56
CA LYS A 57 -12.47 -7.90 -1.58
C LYS A 57 -11.03 -8.13 -1.15
N GLU A 58 -10.41 -9.15 -1.72
CA GLU A 58 -8.97 -9.31 -1.61
C GLU A 58 -8.26 -8.15 -2.28
N ILE A 59 -7.28 -7.57 -1.58
CA ILE A 59 -6.45 -6.50 -2.11
C ILE A 59 -4.99 -6.93 -1.92
N PHE A 60 -4.22 -6.84 -2.98
CA PHE A 60 -2.82 -7.19 -3.00
C PHE A 60 -1.96 -5.92 -3.17
N PHE A 61 -1.09 -5.67 -2.21
CA PHE A 61 -0.16 -4.55 -2.22
C PHE A 61 1.28 -5.02 -2.37
N ALA A 62 2.08 -4.25 -3.09
CA ALA A 62 3.53 -4.34 -3.08
C ALA A 62 4.12 -3.12 -2.36
N VAL A 63 5.00 -3.36 -1.41
CA VAL A 63 5.75 -2.34 -0.68
C VAL A 63 7.22 -2.46 -1.09
N TYR A 64 7.74 -1.41 -1.68
CA TYR A 64 9.11 -1.34 -2.18
C TYR A 64 10.02 -0.68 -1.15
N LEU A 65 11.15 -1.29 -0.86
CA LEU A 65 12.06 -0.86 0.18
C LEU A 65 13.46 -0.58 -0.39
N ASP A 66 14.14 0.40 0.20
CA ASP A 66 15.54 0.67 -0.06
C ASP A 66 16.48 -0.30 0.68
N GLY A 67 17.79 -0.17 0.47
CA GLY A 67 18.79 -1.01 1.12
C GLY A 67 18.85 -0.89 2.65
N ARG A 68 18.14 0.05 3.25
CA ARG A 68 17.99 0.24 4.70
C ARG A 68 16.62 -0.15 5.22
N ASN A 69 15.83 -0.86 4.40
CA ASN A 69 14.44 -1.25 4.66
C ASN A 69 13.51 -0.05 4.89
N ARG A 70 13.76 1.08 4.23
CA ARG A 70 12.84 2.21 4.27
C ARG A 70 11.90 2.13 3.09
N VAL A 71 10.64 2.52 3.33
CA VAL A 71 9.61 2.54 2.29
C VAL A 71 9.96 3.57 1.23
N VAL A 72 10.16 3.11 0.00
CA VAL A 72 10.30 3.95 -1.19
C VAL A 72 8.93 4.26 -1.76
N ARG A 73 8.08 3.22 -1.86
CA ARG A 73 6.73 3.33 -2.42
C ARG A 73 5.89 2.12 -2.04
N GLU A 74 4.57 2.31 -2.05
CA GLU A 74 3.60 1.22 -2.05
C GLU A 74 2.70 1.32 -3.27
N GLU A 75 2.30 0.19 -3.81
CA GLU A 75 1.36 0.12 -4.94
C GLU A 75 0.32 -0.98 -4.70
N ARG A 76 -0.92 -0.67 -5.03
CA ARG A 76 -1.97 -1.68 -5.12
C ARG A 76 -1.85 -2.38 -6.46
N VAL A 77 -1.50 -3.66 -6.43
CA VAL A 77 -1.25 -4.47 -7.62
C VAL A 77 -2.53 -5.08 -8.16
N SER A 78 -3.41 -5.55 -7.26
CA SER A 78 -4.69 -6.12 -7.66
C SER A 78 -5.77 -5.91 -6.60
N GLU A 79 -7.03 -5.99 -7.03
CA GLU A 79 -8.23 -5.98 -6.20
C GLU A 79 -9.24 -6.96 -6.79
N GLY A 80 -9.78 -7.84 -5.97
CA GLY A 80 -10.70 -8.91 -6.37
C GLY A 80 -10.16 -10.27 -5.95
N THR A 81 -10.62 -11.34 -6.58
CA THR A 81 -10.11 -12.70 -6.29
C THR A 81 -8.63 -12.80 -6.64
N LEU A 82 -7.80 -13.17 -5.67
CA LEU A 82 -6.38 -13.43 -5.91
C LEU A 82 -6.26 -14.67 -6.79
N ASN A 83 -5.78 -14.48 -8.00
CA ASN A 83 -5.45 -15.57 -8.91
C ASN A 83 -3.99 -15.39 -9.35
N ALA A 84 -3.21 -16.45 -9.30
CA ALA A 84 -1.83 -16.45 -9.73
C ALA A 84 -1.65 -15.98 -11.19
N ALA A 85 -2.70 -16.01 -12.01
CA ALA A 85 -2.70 -15.45 -13.36
C ALA A 85 -2.83 -13.92 -13.37
N ILE A 86 -3.42 -13.30 -12.34
CA ILE A 86 -3.67 -11.86 -12.26
C ILE A 86 -2.44 -11.10 -11.76
N VAL A 87 -1.72 -11.67 -10.78
CA VAL A 87 -0.50 -11.05 -10.24
C VAL A 87 0.71 -11.50 -11.08
N HIS A 88 0.97 -10.75 -12.16
CA HIS A 88 2.10 -11.07 -13.02
C HIS A 88 3.40 -10.47 -12.44
N PRO A 89 4.53 -11.21 -12.41
CA PRO A 89 5.80 -10.72 -11.87
C PRO A 89 6.26 -9.38 -12.46
N ARG A 90 6.04 -9.12 -13.74
CA ARG A 90 6.38 -7.83 -14.36
C ARG A 90 5.64 -6.63 -13.77
N GLU A 91 4.40 -6.84 -13.30
CA GLU A 91 3.57 -5.78 -12.67
C GLU A 91 4.14 -5.37 -11.31
N VAL A 92 4.74 -6.33 -10.60
CA VAL A 92 5.34 -6.13 -9.28
C VAL A 92 6.81 -5.74 -9.39
N LEU A 93 7.59 -6.46 -10.21
CA LEU A 93 9.04 -6.27 -10.29
C LEU A 93 9.44 -5.12 -11.24
N GLY A 94 8.62 -4.81 -12.24
CA GLY A 94 8.88 -3.69 -13.14
C GLY A 94 8.98 -2.35 -12.42
N PRO A 95 8.02 -1.97 -11.56
CA PRO A 95 8.15 -0.79 -10.69
C PRO A 95 9.38 -0.85 -9.78
N ALA A 96 9.67 -2.01 -9.16
CA ALA A 96 10.83 -2.19 -8.30
C ALA A 96 12.16 -1.85 -9.01
N LEU A 97 12.31 -2.31 -10.26
CA LEU A 97 13.49 -2.00 -11.07
C LEU A 97 13.60 -0.51 -11.39
N ARG A 98 12.49 0.12 -11.81
CA ARG A 98 12.48 1.55 -12.18
C ARG A 98 12.85 2.47 -11.01
N MET A 99 12.47 2.11 -9.79
CA MET A 99 12.78 2.91 -8.60
C MET A 99 14.01 2.44 -7.85
N CYS A 100 14.78 1.48 -8.40
CA CYS A 100 15.97 0.93 -7.77
C CYS A 100 15.73 0.40 -6.36
N ALA A 101 14.59 -0.23 -6.12
CA ALA A 101 14.29 -0.85 -4.84
C ALA A 101 15.25 -2.01 -4.58
N ALA A 102 15.72 -2.13 -3.34
CA ALA A 102 16.61 -3.23 -2.94
C ALA A 102 15.83 -4.49 -2.55
N SER A 103 14.61 -4.32 -2.05
CA SER A 103 13.71 -5.40 -1.68
C SER A 103 12.26 -5.00 -1.84
N LEU A 104 11.38 -5.99 -1.83
CA LEU A 104 9.94 -5.78 -1.82
C LEU A 104 9.27 -6.73 -0.82
N VAL A 105 8.17 -6.26 -0.26
CA VAL A 105 7.26 -7.05 0.57
C VAL A 105 5.89 -7.02 -0.06
N VAL A 106 5.23 -8.16 -0.13
CA VAL A 106 3.84 -8.25 -0.59
C VAL A 106 2.92 -8.49 0.60
N VAL A 107 1.81 -7.80 0.60
CA VAL A 107 0.82 -7.83 1.69
C VAL A 107 -0.57 -7.97 1.06
N HIS A 108 -1.38 -8.87 1.58
CA HIS A 108 -2.76 -9.04 1.14
C HIS A 108 -3.68 -9.36 2.32
N ASN A 109 -4.97 -9.19 2.11
CA ASN A 109 -6.00 -9.54 3.08
C ASN A 109 -6.81 -10.74 2.61
N HIS A 110 -7.37 -11.46 3.57
CA HIS A 110 -8.40 -12.47 3.35
C HIS A 110 -9.74 -11.94 3.87
N PRO A 111 -10.71 -11.61 3.01
CA PRO A 111 -12.03 -11.14 3.45
C PRO A 111 -12.79 -12.14 4.31
N SER A 112 -12.45 -13.44 4.19
CA SER A 112 -12.98 -14.50 5.04
C SER A 112 -12.58 -14.38 6.51
N GLY A 113 -11.51 -13.59 6.80
CA GLY A 113 -10.92 -13.46 8.13
C GLY A 113 -10.00 -14.61 8.53
N ASP A 114 -9.85 -15.63 7.70
CA ASP A 114 -8.88 -16.72 7.92
C ASP A 114 -7.48 -16.27 7.48
N PRO A 115 -6.50 -16.16 8.39
CA PRO A 115 -5.15 -15.74 8.04
C PRO A 115 -4.32 -16.85 7.40
N ALA A 116 -4.84 -18.06 7.27
CA ALA A 116 -4.09 -19.18 6.66
C ALA A 116 -3.86 -18.92 5.18
N PRO A 117 -2.59 -19.03 4.69
CA PRO A 117 -2.29 -18.83 3.28
C PRO A 117 -2.99 -19.89 2.42
N SER A 118 -3.59 -19.47 1.32
CA SER A 118 -4.16 -20.36 0.31
C SER A 118 -3.09 -20.98 -0.60
N ALA A 119 -3.46 -21.98 -1.38
CA ALA A 119 -2.58 -22.56 -2.39
C ALA A 119 -2.17 -21.52 -3.45
N GLU A 120 -3.08 -20.61 -3.79
CA GLU A 120 -2.84 -19.49 -4.70
C GLU A 120 -1.82 -18.51 -4.13
N ASP A 121 -1.90 -18.19 -2.84
CA ASP A 121 -0.92 -17.34 -2.16
C ASP A 121 0.48 -17.91 -2.25
N PHE A 122 0.62 -19.20 -1.99
CA PHE A 122 1.90 -19.90 -2.14
C PHE A 122 2.40 -19.87 -3.59
N ALA A 123 1.52 -20.05 -4.56
CA ALA A 123 1.89 -20.05 -5.98
C ALA A 123 2.37 -18.66 -6.44
N VAL A 124 1.63 -17.58 -6.09
CA VAL A 124 2.01 -16.20 -6.36
C VAL A 124 3.35 -15.86 -5.71
N THR A 125 3.47 -16.17 -4.43
CA THR A 125 4.66 -15.97 -3.61
C THR A 125 5.90 -16.60 -4.24
N ARG A 126 5.84 -17.90 -4.55
CA ARG A 126 6.94 -18.64 -5.17
C ARG A 126 7.34 -18.03 -6.50
N ARG A 127 6.36 -17.72 -7.35
CA ARG A 127 6.59 -17.12 -8.67
C ARG A 127 7.27 -15.75 -8.59
N LEU A 128 6.85 -14.91 -7.66
CA LEU A 128 7.48 -13.60 -7.42
C LEU A 128 8.89 -13.76 -6.86
N ALA A 129 9.10 -14.68 -5.92
CA ALA A 129 10.41 -14.93 -5.34
C ALA A 129 11.41 -15.49 -6.36
N GLU A 130 10.99 -16.40 -7.23
CA GLU A 130 11.82 -16.95 -8.32
C GLU A 130 12.22 -15.86 -9.30
N ALA A 131 11.26 -15.08 -9.78
CA ALA A 131 11.53 -13.97 -10.70
C ALA A 131 12.39 -12.88 -10.05
N GLY A 132 12.13 -12.55 -8.79
CA GLY A 132 12.89 -11.55 -8.03
C GLY A 132 14.34 -11.96 -7.82
N ARG A 133 14.61 -13.21 -7.47
CA ARG A 133 15.99 -13.73 -7.34
C ARG A 133 16.80 -13.60 -8.63
N SER A 134 16.19 -13.90 -9.76
CA SER A 134 16.83 -13.75 -11.07
C SER A 134 17.20 -12.30 -11.39
N LEU A 135 16.54 -11.33 -10.75
CA LEU A 135 16.77 -9.89 -10.90
C LEU A 135 17.58 -9.28 -9.74
N GLY A 136 18.06 -10.08 -8.80
CA GLY A 136 18.85 -9.62 -7.66
C GLY A 136 18.04 -9.03 -6.50
N PHE A 137 16.71 -9.19 -6.49
CA PHE A 137 15.88 -8.71 -5.40
C PHE A 137 15.90 -9.67 -4.20
N ARG A 138 15.91 -9.09 -2.99
CA ARG A 138 15.51 -9.81 -1.79
C ARG A 138 13.98 -9.74 -1.69
N SER A 139 13.30 -10.85 -1.81
CA SER A 139 11.86 -10.92 -1.57
C SER A 139 11.61 -11.39 -0.13
N SER A 140 10.96 -10.59 0.66
CA SER A 140 10.33 -11.00 1.92
C SER A 140 8.82 -10.97 1.74
N ILE A 141 8.15 -12.01 2.18
CA ILE A 141 6.70 -12.12 2.10
C ILE A 141 6.17 -12.29 3.51
N THR A 142 5.24 -11.44 3.83
CA THR A 142 4.52 -11.44 5.11
C THR A 142 3.04 -11.42 4.83
#